data_197f913cc5df2e264162727d5e2798a5
#
_entry.id   197f913cc5df2e264162727d5e2798a5
#
_cell.length_a   1.000
_cell.length_b   1.000
_cell.length_c   1.000
_cell.angle_alpha   90.00
_cell.angle_beta   90.00
_cell.angle_gamma   90.00
#
_symmetry.space_group_name_H-M   'P 1'
#
loop_
_entity.id
_entity.type
_entity.pdbx_description
1 polymer ?
#
loop_
_entity_poly.entity_id
_entity_poly.type
_entity_poly.pdbx_seq_one_letter_code
_entity_poly.pdbx_strand_id
1 'polypeptide(L)'
;MTKAELIARVASRKDLPRTLTKKAYARIIDAVFTEVGDYFIRARPSVSNPPRLSYPGFGTFTKRRRNSRTVRNPSTGEPIAIPAQCTVVFTPGQDLKNLINRVTLKNTKSAA
;
A
#
# COMPACT_ATOMS: atom_id res chain seq x y z
N MET A 1 -13.24 2.33 -0.52
CA MET A 1 -13.46 1.26 0.51
C MET A 1 -12.87 1.71 1.83
N THR A 2 -13.66 1.66 2.88
CA THR A 2 -13.20 2.00 4.22
C THR A 2 -12.71 0.76 4.97
N LYS A 3 -12.07 0.96 6.11
CA LYS A 3 -11.66 -0.14 7.00
C LYS A 3 -12.86 -1.02 7.39
N ALA A 4 -13.98 -0.39 7.74
CA ALA A 4 -15.19 -1.13 8.12
C ALA A 4 -15.74 -1.98 6.98
N GLU A 5 -15.73 -1.46 5.77
CA GLU A 5 -16.14 -2.20 4.59
C GLU A 5 -15.21 -3.38 4.29
N LEU A 6 -13.90 -3.19 4.44
CA LEU A 6 -12.93 -4.25 4.25
C LEU A 6 -13.16 -5.39 5.25
N ILE A 7 -13.36 -5.05 6.52
CA ILE A 7 -13.64 -6.03 7.58
C ILE A 7 -14.91 -6.80 7.26
N ALA A 8 -15.98 -6.12 6.86
CA ALA A 8 -17.24 -6.74 6.51
C ALA A 8 -17.09 -7.70 5.33
N ARG A 9 -16.35 -7.31 4.31
CA ARG A 9 -16.10 -8.16 3.14
C ARG A 9 -15.30 -9.41 3.49
N VAL A 10 -14.27 -9.27 4.33
CA VAL A 10 -13.48 -10.43 4.78
C VAL A 10 -14.32 -11.35 5.64
N ALA A 11 -15.08 -10.80 6.58
CA ALA A 11 -15.92 -11.59 7.49
C ALA A 11 -17.03 -12.34 6.76
N SER A 12 -17.47 -11.87 5.61
CA SER A 12 -18.52 -12.52 4.82
C SER A 12 -18.01 -13.51 3.78
N ARG A 13 -16.69 -13.74 3.69
CA ARG A 13 -16.13 -14.71 2.74
C ARG A 13 -16.52 -16.13 3.13
N LYS A 14 -16.90 -16.91 2.12
CA LYS A 14 -17.31 -18.30 2.31
C LYS A 14 -16.16 -19.25 2.52
N ASP A 15 -14.94 -18.86 2.11
CA ASP A 15 -13.73 -19.67 2.24
C ASP A 15 -13.04 -19.52 3.60
N LEU A 16 -13.59 -18.71 4.49
CA LEU A 16 -13.06 -18.50 5.84
C LEU A 16 -13.96 -19.15 6.90
N PRO A 17 -13.40 -19.49 8.08
CA PRO A 17 -14.18 -20.09 9.17
C PRO A 17 -15.34 -19.17 9.61
N ARG A 18 -16.55 -19.74 9.67
CA ARG A 18 -17.72 -19.01 10.15
C ARG A 18 -17.83 -18.96 11.67
N THR A 19 -16.97 -19.71 12.35
CA THR A 19 -16.90 -19.74 13.81
C THR A 19 -16.31 -18.46 14.40
N LEU A 20 -15.60 -17.66 13.59
CA LEU A 20 -15.03 -16.40 14.03
C LEU A 20 -16.06 -15.29 13.93
N THR A 21 -16.09 -14.43 14.97
CA THR A 21 -16.96 -13.26 14.98
C THR A 21 -16.38 -12.16 14.09
N LYS A 22 -17.23 -11.21 13.71
CA LYS A 22 -16.78 -10.02 12.97
C LYS A 22 -15.71 -9.25 13.76
N LYS A 23 -15.85 -9.20 15.08
CA LYS A 23 -14.87 -8.59 15.97
C LYS A 23 -13.52 -9.31 15.93
N ALA A 24 -13.53 -10.64 15.84
CA ALA A 24 -12.30 -11.41 15.70
C ALA A 24 -11.61 -11.12 14.36
N TYR A 25 -12.36 -11.03 13.27
CA TYR A 25 -11.82 -10.65 11.96
C TYR A 25 -11.22 -9.24 11.99
N ALA A 26 -11.88 -8.29 12.66
CA ALA A 26 -11.37 -6.94 12.81
C ALA A 26 -10.02 -6.94 13.53
N ARG A 27 -9.87 -7.73 14.58
CA ARG A 27 -8.62 -7.86 15.32
C ARG A 27 -7.50 -8.47 14.48
N ILE A 28 -7.81 -9.48 13.68
CA ILE A 28 -6.84 -10.12 12.80
C ILE A 28 -6.36 -9.14 11.73
N ILE A 29 -7.26 -8.41 11.12
CA ILE A 29 -6.92 -7.40 10.11
C ILE A 29 -6.07 -6.29 10.72
N ASP A 30 -6.44 -5.80 11.90
CA ASP A 30 -5.64 -4.79 12.61
C ASP A 30 -4.23 -5.31 12.91
N ALA A 31 -4.11 -6.56 13.32
CA ALA A 31 -2.82 -7.17 13.61
C ALA A 31 -1.94 -7.25 12.35
N VAL A 32 -2.52 -7.61 11.21
CA VAL A 32 -1.78 -7.67 9.94
C VAL A 32 -1.21 -6.30 9.58
N PHE A 33 -2.03 -5.27 9.60
CA PHE A 33 -1.57 -3.92 9.25
C PHE A 33 -0.62 -3.34 10.29
N THR A 34 -0.79 -3.67 11.56
CA THR A 34 0.14 -3.27 12.61
C THR A 34 1.51 -3.89 12.40
N GLU A 35 1.58 -5.18 12.07
CA GLU A 35 2.84 -5.86 11.79
C GLU A 35 3.54 -5.29 10.56
N VAL A 36 2.80 -5.00 9.50
CA VAL A 36 3.36 -4.37 8.31
C VAL A 36 3.92 -2.99 8.63
N GLY A 37 3.15 -2.19 9.38
CA GLY A 37 3.59 -0.86 9.81
C GLY A 37 4.85 -0.91 10.65
N ASP A 38 4.88 -1.79 11.64
CA ASP A 38 6.03 -1.96 12.53
C ASP A 38 7.29 -2.39 11.76
N TYR A 39 7.14 -3.28 10.78
CA TYR A 39 8.26 -3.68 9.94
C TYR A 39 8.89 -2.47 9.25
N PHE A 40 8.08 -1.61 8.63
CA PHE A 40 8.60 -0.45 7.92
C PHE A 40 9.08 0.66 8.85
N ILE A 41 8.51 0.79 10.04
CA ILE A 41 8.98 1.76 11.02
C ILE A 41 10.40 1.41 11.49
N ARG A 42 10.67 0.14 11.76
CA ARG A 42 11.95 -0.33 12.31
C ARG A 42 13.02 -0.59 11.26
N ALA A 43 12.64 -0.95 10.05
CA ALA A 43 13.59 -1.30 9.01
C ALA A 43 14.36 -0.06 8.54
N ARG A 44 15.69 -0.18 8.46
CA ARG A 44 16.54 0.93 8.00
C ARG A 44 16.63 0.93 6.49
N PRO A 45 16.39 2.09 5.84
CA PRO A 45 16.53 2.16 4.39
C PRO A 45 17.99 2.03 3.97
N SER A 46 18.22 1.25 2.94
CA SER A 46 19.52 1.09 2.29
C SER A 46 19.35 1.32 0.81
N VAL A 47 20.29 2.04 0.19
CA VAL A 47 20.23 2.33 -1.25
C VAL A 47 20.35 1.05 -2.07
N SER A 48 21.22 0.13 -1.65
CA SER A 48 21.46 -1.12 -2.37
C SER A 48 20.43 -2.20 -2.08
N ASN A 49 19.81 -2.17 -0.90
CA ASN A 49 18.86 -3.20 -0.49
C ASN A 49 17.76 -2.58 0.38
N PRO A 50 16.84 -1.84 -0.22
CA PRO A 50 15.76 -1.20 0.54
C PRO A 50 14.82 -2.24 1.17
N PRO A 51 14.30 -1.99 2.38
CA PRO A 51 13.32 -2.87 3.00
C PRO A 51 12.08 -3.01 2.13
N ARG A 52 11.62 -4.24 1.95
CA ARG A 52 10.44 -4.52 1.14
C ARG A 52 9.61 -5.65 1.73
N LEU A 53 8.33 -5.55 1.53
CA LEU A 53 7.38 -6.62 1.80
C LEU A 53 6.76 -7.03 0.48
N SER A 54 7.04 -8.25 0.05
CA SER A 54 6.48 -8.80 -1.18
C SER A 54 5.36 -9.78 -0.83
N TYR A 55 4.16 -9.53 -1.35
CA TYR A 55 3.04 -10.42 -1.19
C TYR A 55 2.67 -11.00 -2.55
N PRO A 56 2.93 -12.31 -2.77
CA PRO A 56 2.67 -12.94 -4.07
C PRO A 56 1.21 -12.78 -4.49
N GLY A 57 1.00 -12.44 -5.75
CA GLY A 57 -0.33 -12.23 -6.31
C GLY A 57 -0.92 -10.86 -6.03
N PHE A 58 -0.30 -10.05 -5.18
CA PHE A 58 -0.78 -8.72 -4.87
C PHE A 58 0.21 -7.64 -5.28
N GLY A 59 1.40 -7.63 -4.69
CA GLY A 59 2.40 -6.63 -5.02
C GLY A 59 3.50 -6.53 -3.97
N THR A 60 4.28 -5.47 -4.09
CA THR A 60 5.43 -5.22 -3.21
C THR A 60 5.36 -3.83 -2.63
N PHE A 61 5.56 -3.73 -1.32
CA PHE A 61 5.73 -2.47 -0.60
C PHE A 61 7.22 -2.26 -0.38
N THR A 62 7.76 -1.11 -0.77
CA THR A 62 9.19 -0.80 -0.65
C THR A 62 9.36 0.50 0.12
N LYS A 63 10.18 0.47 1.18
CA LYS A 63 10.55 1.67 1.91
C LYS A 63 11.66 2.40 1.18
N ARG A 64 11.44 3.64 0.82
CA ARG A 64 12.40 4.47 0.10
C ARG A 64 12.70 5.73 0.88
N ARG A 65 13.97 6.13 0.86
CA ARG A 65 14.41 7.39 1.39
C ARG A 65 14.52 8.39 0.25
N ARG A 66 13.91 9.56 0.43
CA ARG A 66 14.08 10.70 -0.45
C ARG A 66 15.06 11.66 0.21
N ASN A 67 16.12 12.02 -0.53
CA ASN A 67 17.12 12.94 -0.02
C ASN A 67 16.52 14.35 0.14
N SER A 68 17.13 15.14 1.04
CA SER A 68 16.80 16.56 1.15
C SER A 68 17.04 17.26 -0.19
N ARG A 69 16.19 18.22 -0.49
CA ARG A 69 16.29 19.00 -1.72
C ARG A 69 15.82 20.41 -1.47
N THR A 70 16.23 21.32 -2.36
CA THR A 70 15.77 22.69 -2.35
C THR A 70 14.89 22.94 -3.57
N VAL A 71 13.67 23.42 -3.35
CA VAL A 71 12.77 23.80 -4.43
C VAL A 71 12.46 25.28 -4.33
N ARG A 72 12.08 25.90 -5.45
CA ARG A 72 11.68 27.30 -5.45
C ARG A 72 10.19 27.43 -5.23
N ASN A 73 9.81 28.35 -4.35
CA ASN A 73 8.42 28.72 -4.16
C ASN A 73 7.92 29.39 -5.46
N PRO A 74 6.89 28.84 -6.13
CA PRO A 74 6.39 29.41 -7.37
C PRO A 74 5.78 30.79 -7.21
N SER A 75 5.37 31.18 -6.00
CA SER A 75 4.77 32.49 -5.72
C SER A 75 5.81 33.59 -5.43
N THR A 76 6.90 33.27 -4.72
CA THR A 76 7.90 34.22 -4.26
C THR A 76 9.26 34.05 -4.90
N GLY A 77 9.54 32.90 -5.51
CA GLY A 77 10.85 32.56 -6.07
C GLY A 77 11.91 32.23 -5.02
N GLU A 78 11.55 32.26 -3.73
CA GLU A 78 12.48 31.96 -2.67
C GLU A 78 12.74 30.46 -2.56
N PRO A 79 13.98 30.05 -2.17
CA PRO A 79 14.28 28.62 -1.98
C PRO A 79 13.59 28.08 -0.74
N ILE A 80 12.99 26.90 -0.88
CA ILE A 80 12.37 26.15 0.21
C ILE A 80 13.16 24.86 0.41
N ALA A 81 13.71 24.67 1.61
CA ALA A 81 14.41 23.45 1.95
C ALA A 81 13.39 22.36 2.31
N ILE A 82 13.41 21.25 1.57
CA ILE A 82 12.62 20.07 1.87
C ILE A 82 13.53 19.06 2.55
N PRO A 83 13.25 18.67 3.82
CA PRO A 83 14.11 17.73 4.53
C PRO A 83 14.01 16.32 3.92
N ALA A 84 15.01 15.49 4.21
CA ALA A 84 14.99 14.08 3.83
C ALA A 84 13.82 13.38 4.51
N GLN A 85 13.13 12.54 3.75
CA GLN A 85 11.95 11.82 4.23
C GLN A 85 12.01 10.36 3.78
N CYS A 86 11.42 9.49 4.59
CA CYS A 86 11.20 8.10 4.20
C CYS A 86 9.72 7.89 3.89
N THR A 87 9.45 7.08 2.89
CA THR A 87 8.08 6.74 2.51
C THR A 87 8.02 5.28 2.08
N VAL A 88 6.80 4.75 1.99
CA VAL A 88 6.57 3.41 1.47
C VAL A 88 5.83 3.54 0.14
N VAL A 89 6.38 2.89 -0.88
CA VAL A 89 5.80 2.88 -2.23
C VAL A 89 5.24 1.50 -2.50
N PHE A 90 4.01 1.44 -2.99
CA PHE A 90 3.38 0.20 -3.39
C PHE A 90 3.52 0.02 -4.91
N THR A 91 4.05 -1.12 -5.31
CA THR A 91 4.13 -1.53 -6.71
C THR A 91 3.26 -2.75 -6.90
N PRO A 92 2.19 -2.67 -7.70
CA PRO A 92 1.34 -3.83 -7.93
C PRO A 92 2.11 -4.95 -8.62
N GLY A 93 1.81 -6.19 -8.23
CA GLY A 93 2.37 -7.37 -8.87
C GLY A 93 1.86 -7.49 -10.30
N GLN A 94 2.58 -8.25 -11.12
CA GLN A 94 2.23 -8.39 -12.53
C GLN A 94 0.83 -8.98 -12.73
N ASP A 95 0.46 -9.97 -11.94
CA ASP A 95 -0.85 -10.60 -12.01
C ASP A 95 -1.97 -9.60 -11.67
N LEU A 96 -1.81 -8.85 -10.58
CA LEU A 96 -2.79 -7.84 -10.19
C LEU A 96 -2.90 -6.75 -11.25
N LYS A 97 -1.77 -6.27 -11.76
CA LYS A 97 -1.71 -5.24 -12.80
C LYS A 97 -2.41 -5.68 -14.07
N ASN A 98 -2.16 -6.92 -14.49
CA ASN A 98 -2.80 -7.48 -15.68
C ASN A 98 -4.31 -7.60 -15.53
N LEU A 99 -4.77 -8.05 -14.35
CA LEU A 99 -6.20 -8.17 -14.06
C LEU A 99 -6.89 -6.81 -14.03
N ILE A 100 -6.27 -5.81 -13.38
CA ILE A 100 -6.80 -4.45 -13.34
C ILE A 100 -6.95 -3.89 -14.73
N ASN A 101 -5.92 -3.99 -15.55
CA ASN A 101 -5.94 -3.46 -16.92
C ASN A 101 -6.96 -4.18 -17.79
N ARG A 102 -7.05 -5.50 -17.69
CA ARG A 102 -7.99 -6.30 -18.47
C ARG A 102 -9.44 -5.92 -18.17
N VAL A 103 -9.80 -5.81 -16.90
CA VAL A 103 -11.17 -5.48 -16.51
C VAL A 103 -11.49 -4.03 -16.83
N THR A 104 -10.62 -3.09 -16.46
CA THR A 104 -10.84 -1.66 -16.66
C THR A 104 -10.88 -1.28 -18.13
N LEU A 105 -9.92 -1.78 -18.93
CA LEU A 105 -9.86 -1.46 -20.35
C LEU A 105 -11.01 -2.12 -21.13
N LYS A 106 -11.46 -3.30 -20.74
CA LYS A 106 -12.63 -3.94 -21.33
C LYS A 106 -13.88 -3.09 -21.10
N ASN A 107 -14.05 -2.56 -19.88
CA ASN A 107 -15.18 -1.69 -19.57
C ASN A 107 -15.08 -0.35 -20.32
N THR A 108 -13.88 0.21 -20.45
CA THR A 108 -13.63 1.44 -21.19
C THR A 108 -13.90 1.26 -22.69
N LYS A 109 -13.52 0.12 -23.26
CA LYS A 109 -13.80 -0.19 -24.65
C LYS A 109 -15.29 -0.22 -24.95
N SER A 110 -16.09 -0.77 -24.05
CA SER A 110 -17.53 -0.81 -24.24
C SER A 110 -18.19 0.56 -24.05
N ALA A 111 -17.52 1.51 -23.41
CA ALA A 111 -17.98 2.89 -23.24
C ALA A 111 -17.57 3.80 -24.41
N ALA A 112 -16.59 3.40 -25.16
CA ALA A 112 -16.14 4.15 -26.33
C ALA A 112 -16.89 3.75 -27.58
#